data_dda2ae67f1c51d9d3b60d5b4d4a6679f
#
_entry.id   dda2ae67f1c51d9d3b60d5b4d4a6679f
#
_cell.length_a   1.000
_cell.length_b   1.000
_cell.length_c   1.000
_cell.angle_alpha   90.00
_cell.angle_beta   90.00
_cell.angle_gamma   90.00
#
_symmetry.space_group_name_H-M   'P 1'
#
loop_
_entity.id
_entity.type
_entity.pdbx_description
1 polymer ?
#
loop_
_entity_poly.entity_id
_entity_poly.type
_entity_poly.pdbx_seq_one_letter_code
_entity_poly.pdbx_strand_id
1 'polypeptide(L)'
;MKYLPKLPIWQWVILGLIAAYLVDWFIQRPDSQTRTLNAAIAAEASDSLKQYPYPFHVLRVEEGVAIMGSPRSHEVPVVRFIAAIEPDINVMDNNDPAFIAAQKALAHAQSEAGQIVSQQPGVKSIRWEIDRHWLTAHGIEVPAP
;
A
#
# COMPACT_ATOMS: atom_id res chain seq x y z
N MET A 1 -32.73 15.78 37.93
CA MET A 1 -33.19 15.30 36.63
C MET A 1 -32.75 16.26 35.55
N LYS A 2 -31.95 15.78 34.61
CA LYS A 2 -31.61 16.60 33.47
C LYS A 2 -32.70 16.47 32.40
N TYR A 3 -33.39 17.58 32.16
CA TYR A 3 -34.36 17.64 31.08
C TYR A 3 -33.61 17.65 29.76
N LEU A 4 -33.77 16.59 28.95
CA LEU A 4 -33.35 16.62 27.56
C LEU A 4 -34.27 17.64 26.85
N PRO A 5 -33.69 18.62 26.12
CA PRO A 5 -34.50 19.57 25.38
C PRO A 5 -35.33 18.80 24.35
N LYS A 6 -36.62 19.08 24.30
CA LYS A 6 -37.53 18.53 23.29
C LYS A 6 -37.20 19.17 21.94
N LEU A 7 -36.25 18.60 21.24
CA LEU A 7 -35.92 19.05 19.89
C LEU A 7 -36.97 18.49 18.89
N PRO A 8 -37.41 19.28 17.92
CA PRO A 8 -38.29 18.77 16.87
C PRO A 8 -37.66 17.61 16.10
N ILE A 9 -38.49 16.69 15.62
CA ILE A 9 -38.05 15.45 14.96
C ILE A 9 -37.06 15.72 13.83
N TRP A 10 -37.23 16.79 13.09
CA TRP A 10 -36.33 17.13 11.98
C TRP A 10 -34.88 17.44 12.43
N GLN A 11 -34.71 17.99 13.65
CA GLN A 11 -33.38 18.23 14.20
C GLN A 11 -32.69 16.93 14.59
N TRP A 12 -33.44 15.94 15.07
CA TRP A 12 -32.89 14.60 15.33
C TRP A 12 -32.45 13.90 14.03
N VAL A 13 -33.20 14.09 12.95
CA VAL A 13 -32.83 13.56 11.64
C VAL A 13 -31.52 14.20 11.15
N ILE A 14 -31.39 15.52 11.29
CA ILE A 14 -30.16 16.23 10.92
C ILE A 14 -28.96 15.76 11.76
N LEU A 15 -29.14 15.62 13.08
CA LEU A 15 -28.10 15.11 13.96
C LEU A 15 -27.67 13.69 13.57
N GLY A 16 -28.63 12.82 13.24
CA GLY A 16 -28.36 11.47 12.76
C GLY A 16 -27.58 11.44 11.47
N LEU A 17 -27.92 12.31 10.51
CA LEU A 17 -27.19 12.43 9.23
C LEU A 17 -25.79 12.96 9.42
N ILE A 18 -25.58 13.94 10.30
CA ILE A 18 -24.27 14.48 10.63
C ILE A 18 -23.41 13.39 11.29
N ALA A 19 -23.98 12.66 12.24
CA ALA A 19 -23.29 11.56 12.93
C ALA A 19 -22.88 10.46 11.93
N ALA A 20 -23.80 10.07 11.03
CA ALA A 20 -23.51 9.09 9.98
C ALA A 20 -22.41 9.57 9.05
N TYR A 21 -22.45 10.82 8.64
CA TYR A 21 -21.40 11.44 7.78
C TYR A 21 -20.04 11.44 8.49
N LEU A 22 -19.99 11.81 9.77
CA LEU A 22 -18.74 11.84 10.54
C LEU A 22 -18.16 10.43 10.71
N VAL A 23 -19.01 9.44 10.97
CA VAL A 23 -18.57 8.03 11.08
C VAL A 23 -18.00 7.54 9.77
N ASP A 24 -18.71 7.78 8.66
CA ASP A 24 -18.27 7.40 7.33
C ASP A 24 -16.94 8.08 6.96
N TRP A 25 -16.83 9.38 7.22
CA TRP A 25 -15.61 10.15 7.00
C TRP A 25 -14.43 9.64 7.84
N PHE A 26 -14.69 9.23 9.09
CA PHE A 26 -13.66 8.68 9.98
C PHE A 26 -13.18 7.30 9.52
N ILE A 27 -14.10 6.48 8.99
CA ILE A 27 -13.79 5.14 8.46
C ILE A 27 -13.02 5.25 7.15
N GLN A 28 -13.34 6.19 6.28
CA GLN A 28 -12.69 6.38 4.98
C GLN A 28 -11.33 7.07 5.07
N ARG A 29 -11.00 7.68 6.18
CA ARG A 29 -9.65 8.24 6.37
C ARG A 29 -8.63 7.12 6.37
N PRO A 30 -7.57 7.24 5.53
CA PRO A 30 -6.41 6.37 5.74
C PRO A 30 -5.96 6.57 7.17
N ASP A 31 -5.75 5.47 7.88
CA ASP A 31 -5.25 5.48 9.23
C ASP A 31 -4.06 6.44 9.34
N SER A 32 -4.04 7.25 10.40
CA SER A 32 -2.94 8.18 10.67
C SER A 32 -1.60 7.46 10.73
N GLN A 33 -1.57 6.24 11.25
CA GLN A 33 -0.39 5.39 11.30
C GLN A 33 0.08 5.01 9.89
N THR A 34 -0.83 4.64 8.99
CA THR A 34 -0.50 4.35 7.58
C THR A 34 0.16 5.56 6.91
N ARG A 35 -0.39 6.75 7.10
CA ARG A 35 0.19 7.98 6.54
C ARG A 35 1.56 8.28 7.12
N THR A 36 1.75 8.09 8.42
CA THR A 36 3.03 8.29 9.09
C THR A 36 4.10 7.34 8.54
N LEU A 37 3.75 6.06 8.34
CA LEU A 37 4.67 5.07 7.78
C LEU A 37 5.03 5.39 6.31
N ASN A 38 4.05 5.81 5.51
CA ASN A 38 4.32 6.22 4.13
C ASN A 38 5.18 7.49 4.06
N ALA A 39 4.99 8.43 4.99
CA ALA A 39 5.85 9.59 5.11
C ALA A 39 7.29 9.21 5.50
N ALA A 40 7.46 8.21 6.36
CA ALA A 40 8.77 7.69 6.72
C ALA A 40 9.50 7.08 5.50
N ILE A 41 8.80 6.32 4.67
CA ILE A 41 9.37 5.80 3.43
C ILE A 41 9.84 6.97 2.54
N ALA A 42 9.01 7.99 2.36
CA ALA A 42 9.35 9.15 1.53
C ALA A 42 10.56 9.92 2.07
N ALA A 43 10.70 10.00 3.40
CA ALA A 43 11.78 10.74 4.04
C ALA A 43 13.10 9.96 4.06
N GLU A 44 13.06 8.64 4.24
CA GLU A 44 14.24 7.81 4.49
C GLU A 44 14.68 7.00 3.26
N ALA A 45 13.89 6.98 2.18
CA ALA A 45 14.21 6.23 0.99
C ALA A 45 15.49 6.74 0.31
N SER A 46 16.33 5.81 -0.16
CA SER A 46 17.46 6.15 -1.02
C SER A 46 16.97 6.68 -2.38
N ASP A 47 17.88 7.30 -3.14
CA ASP A 47 17.55 7.80 -4.48
C ASP A 47 17.08 6.66 -5.39
N SER A 48 17.68 5.47 -5.28
CA SER A 48 17.28 4.33 -6.08
C SER A 48 15.87 3.84 -5.75
N LEU A 49 15.46 3.87 -4.48
CA LEU A 49 14.10 3.54 -4.08
C LEU A 49 13.10 4.59 -4.56
N LYS A 50 13.44 5.88 -4.45
CA LYS A 50 12.60 6.98 -4.92
C LYS A 50 12.35 6.93 -6.42
N GLN A 51 13.33 6.47 -7.18
CA GLN A 51 13.26 6.37 -8.65
C GLN A 51 12.71 5.04 -9.14
N TYR A 52 12.50 4.08 -8.24
CA TYR A 52 12.01 2.77 -8.62
C TYR A 52 10.58 2.87 -9.19
N PRO A 53 10.28 2.18 -10.32
CA PRO A 53 8.98 2.33 -11.00
C PRO A 53 7.76 1.96 -10.17
N TYR A 54 7.90 0.97 -9.28
CA TYR A 54 6.81 0.63 -8.35
C TYR A 54 6.98 1.41 -7.05
N PRO A 55 5.99 2.21 -6.63
CA PRO A 55 6.05 2.96 -5.39
C PRO A 55 5.71 2.07 -4.19
N PHE A 56 6.71 1.48 -3.56
CA PHE A 56 6.50 0.70 -2.35
C PHE A 56 5.88 1.57 -1.26
N HIS A 57 4.77 1.10 -0.69
CA HIS A 57 4.02 1.84 0.32
C HIS A 57 3.25 0.90 1.23
N VAL A 58 2.84 1.44 2.39
CA VAL A 58 1.97 0.73 3.32
C VAL A 58 0.53 0.88 2.86
N LEU A 59 -0.16 -0.23 2.70
CA LEU A 59 -1.57 -0.27 2.33
C LEU A 59 -2.47 0.03 3.53
N ARG A 60 -2.16 -0.59 4.67
CA ARG A 60 -2.88 -0.42 5.94
C ARG A 60 -2.07 -1.00 7.09
N VAL A 61 -2.49 -0.70 8.31
CA VAL A 61 -1.89 -1.26 9.53
C VAL A 61 -2.98 -1.98 10.32
N GLU A 62 -2.74 -3.23 10.67
CA GLU A 62 -3.66 -4.06 11.44
C GLU A 62 -2.92 -4.60 12.68
N GLU A 63 -3.32 -4.14 13.87
CA GLU A 63 -2.77 -4.61 15.16
C GLU A 63 -1.22 -4.59 15.22
N GLY A 64 -0.61 -3.53 14.72
CA GLY A 64 0.84 -3.37 14.67
C GLY A 64 1.53 -4.07 13.50
N VAL A 65 0.77 -4.78 12.66
CA VAL A 65 1.28 -5.37 11.41
C VAL A 65 1.10 -4.39 10.28
N ALA A 66 2.19 -3.91 9.71
CA ALA A 66 2.16 -3.05 8.53
C ALA A 66 2.01 -3.93 7.28
N ILE A 67 0.90 -3.76 6.56
CA ILE A 67 0.64 -4.49 5.32
C ILE A 67 1.12 -3.64 4.17
N MET A 68 2.16 -4.11 3.49
CA MET A 68 2.83 -3.38 2.42
C MET A 68 2.45 -3.95 1.05
N GLY A 69 2.27 -3.06 0.08
CA GLY A 69 2.02 -3.46 -1.30
C GLY A 69 3.24 -4.07 -1.95
N SER A 70 3.04 -5.13 -2.72
CA SER A 70 4.06 -5.79 -3.52
C SER A 70 3.58 -5.96 -4.96
N PRO A 71 4.48 -5.81 -5.95
CA PRO A 71 4.11 -6.00 -7.35
C PRO A 71 4.18 -7.47 -7.80
N ARG A 72 4.51 -8.40 -6.90
CA ARG A 72 4.61 -9.83 -7.20
C ARG A 72 4.01 -10.68 -6.09
N SER A 73 3.55 -11.88 -6.47
CA SER A 73 3.06 -12.91 -5.55
C SER A 73 3.19 -14.28 -6.19
N HIS A 74 2.72 -15.33 -5.52
CA HIS A 74 2.62 -16.65 -6.13
C HIS A 74 1.70 -16.65 -7.37
N GLU A 75 0.69 -15.79 -7.39
CA GLU A 75 -0.28 -15.70 -8.47
C GLU A 75 0.18 -14.80 -9.61
N VAL A 76 1.05 -13.83 -9.31
CA VAL A 76 1.61 -12.90 -10.31
C VAL A 76 3.12 -13.03 -10.31
N PRO A 77 3.69 -13.82 -11.22
CA PRO A 77 5.13 -14.01 -11.32
C PRO A 77 5.87 -12.70 -11.61
N VAL A 78 7.08 -12.59 -11.10
CA VAL A 78 7.95 -11.42 -11.28
C VAL A 78 8.17 -11.07 -12.76
N VAL A 79 8.15 -12.05 -13.63
CA VAL A 79 8.28 -11.90 -15.09
C VAL A 79 7.27 -10.91 -15.65
N ARG A 80 6.00 -11.00 -15.20
CA ARG A 80 4.94 -10.11 -15.69
C ARG A 80 5.17 -8.66 -15.27
N PHE A 81 5.61 -8.47 -14.04
CA PHE A 81 5.93 -7.14 -13.53
C PHE A 81 7.10 -6.52 -14.27
N ILE A 82 8.21 -7.26 -14.41
CA ILE A 82 9.41 -6.75 -15.09
C ILE A 82 9.12 -6.45 -16.56
N ALA A 83 8.37 -7.31 -17.24
CA ALA A 83 7.98 -7.05 -18.63
C ALA A 83 7.16 -5.76 -18.77
N ALA A 84 6.35 -5.42 -17.77
CA ALA A 84 5.55 -4.20 -17.81
C ALA A 84 6.37 -2.93 -17.58
N ILE A 85 7.37 -2.97 -16.69
CA ILE A 85 8.19 -1.79 -16.38
C ILE A 85 9.38 -1.61 -17.29
N GLU A 86 9.91 -2.70 -17.87
CA GLU A 86 11.09 -2.71 -18.73
C GLU A 86 10.83 -3.60 -19.96
N PRO A 87 10.03 -3.12 -20.93
CA PRO A 87 9.59 -3.94 -22.05
C PRO A 87 10.73 -4.38 -22.98
N ASP A 88 11.90 -3.74 -22.92
CA ASP A 88 13.05 -4.07 -23.75
C ASP A 88 13.87 -5.26 -23.23
N ILE A 89 13.60 -5.72 -22.01
CA ILE A 89 14.29 -6.85 -21.40
C ILE A 89 13.70 -8.17 -21.89
N ASN A 90 14.56 -9.13 -22.24
CA ASN A 90 14.11 -10.48 -22.56
C ASN A 90 13.82 -11.25 -21.27
N VAL A 91 12.57 -11.17 -20.81
CA VAL A 91 12.12 -11.84 -19.58
C VAL A 91 11.93 -13.35 -19.71
N MET A 92 12.03 -13.88 -20.94
CA MET A 92 11.91 -15.31 -21.21
C MET A 92 13.24 -16.05 -21.03
N ASP A 93 14.35 -15.33 -20.95
CA ASP A 93 15.67 -15.90 -20.72
C ASP A 93 16.10 -15.65 -19.26
N ASN A 94 16.07 -16.69 -18.45
CA ASN A 94 16.47 -16.62 -17.05
C ASN A 94 17.94 -16.27 -16.84
N ASN A 95 18.76 -16.40 -17.88
CA ASN A 95 20.20 -16.11 -17.85
C ASN A 95 20.53 -14.72 -18.42
N ASP A 96 19.54 -13.98 -18.92
CA ASP A 96 19.77 -12.64 -19.44
C ASP A 96 20.27 -11.73 -18.31
N PRO A 97 21.44 -11.09 -18.47
CA PRO A 97 22.00 -10.23 -17.42
C PRO A 97 21.09 -9.06 -17.03
N ALA A 98 20.35 -8.49 -17.99
CA ALA A 98 19.41 -7.39 -17.71
C ALA A 98 18.23 -7.88 -16.91
N PHE A 99 17.72 -9.07 -17.18
CA PHE A 99 16.63 -9.68 -16.41
C PHE A 99 17.08 -10.00 -14.97
N ILE A 100 18.26 -10.56 -14.80
CA ILE A 100 18.84 -10.83 -13.47
C ILE A 100 19.02 -9.52 -12.70
N ALA A 101 19.53 -8.46 -13.35
CA ALA A 101 19.69 -7.15 -12.72
C ALA A 101 18.34 -6.54 -12.31
N ALA A 102 17.31 -6.69 -13.14
CA ALA A 102 15.97 -6.21 -12.82
C ALA A 102 15.37 -6.93 -11.60
N GLN A 103 15.55 -8.24 -11.49
CA GLN A 103 15.12 -9.01 -10.33
C GLN A 103 15.86 -8.58 -9.06
N LYS A 104 17.15 -8.33 -9.14
CA LYS A 104 17.95 -7.83 -8.01
C LYS A 104 17.50 -6.44 -7.59
N ALA A 105 17.22 -5.56 -8.54
CA ALA A 105 16.73 -4.21 -8.27
C ALA A 105 15.38 -4.24 -7.53
N LEU A 106 14.48 -5.12 -7.95
CA LEU A 106 13.21 -5.31 -7.27
C LEU A 106 13.41 -5.80 -5.83
N ALA A 107 14.22 -6.83 -5.65
CA ALA A 107 14.50 -7.39 -4.32
C ALA A 107 15.14 -6.34 -3.39
N HIS A 108 16.06 -5.54 -3.92
CA HIS A 108 16.70 -4.46 -3.16
C HIS A 108 15.71 -3.37 -2.76
N ALA A 109 14.88 -2.90 -3.67
CA ALA A 109 13.87 -1.89 -3.40
C ALA A 109 12.84 -2.38 -2.37
N GLN A 110 12.37 -3.60 -2.52
CA GLN A 110 11.43 -4.22 -1.60
C GLN A 110 12.02 -4.37 -0.19
N SER A 111 13.26 -4.83 -0.11
CA SER A 111 13.98 -4.98 1.16
C SER A 111 14.18 -3.64 1.85
N GLU A 112 14.60 -2.62 1.13
CA GLU A 112 14.81 -1.29 1.70
C GLU A 112 13.50 -0.71 2.24
N ALA A 113 12.43 -0.75 1.47
CA ALA A 113 11.12 -0.27 1.90
C ALA A 113 10.64 -1.02 3.16
N GLY A 114 10.80 -2.34 3.18
CA GLY A 114 10.44 -3.16 4.33
C GLY A 114 11.27 -2.82 5.57
N GLN A 115 12.56 -2.58 5.43
CA GLN A 115 13.41 -2.18 6.54
C GLN A 115 13.02 -0.82 7.13
N ILE A 116 12.75 0.16 6.28
CA ILE A 116 12.32 1.49 6.73
C ILE A 116 11.08 1.36 7.61
N VAL A 117 10.07 0.64 7.14
CA VAL A 117 8.80 0.47 7.86
C VAL A 117 8.99 -0.33 9.15
N SER A 118 9.75 -1.43 9.10
CA SER A 118 9.96 -2.29 10.27
C SER A 118 10.67 -1.60 11.42
N GLN A 119 11.44 -0.56 11.14
CA GLN A 119 12.17 0.23 12.14
C GLN A 119 11.32 1.34 12.78
N GLN A 120 10.12 1.58 12.28
CA GLN A 120 9.28 2.64 12.81
C GLN A 120 8.61 2.26 14.13
N PRO A 121 8.38 3.24 15.04
CA PRO A 121 7.68 2.98 16.29
C PRO A 121 6.27 2.42 16.04
N GLY A 122 5.87 1.44 16.84
CA GLY A 122 4.53 0.85 16.77
C GLY A 122 4.38 -0.25 15.73
N VAL A 123 5.40 -0.52 14.92
CA VAL A 123 5.39 -1.62 13.95
C VAL A 123 5.99 -2.87 14.59
N LYS A 124 5.17 -3.90 14.74
CA LYS A 124 5.60 -5.20 15.30
C LYS A 124 6.19 -6.10 14.23
N SER A 125 5.58 -6.08 13.04
CA SER A 125 6.02 -6.86 11.88
C SER A 125 5.47 -6.24 10.60
N ILE A 126 5.97 -6.72 9.47
CA ILE A 126 5.44 -6.37 8.16
C ILE A 126 4.91 -7.61 7.45
N ARG A 127 3.90 -7.43 6.60
CA ARG A 127 3.37 -8.46 5.72
C ARG A 127 3.22 -7.89 4.32
N TRP A 128 3.57 -8.67 3.32
CA TRP A 128 3.44 -8.27 1.93
C TRP A 128 2.12 -8.76 1.37
N GLU A 129 1.43 -7.87 0.67
CA GLU A 129 0.19 -8.18 -0.03
C GLU A 129 0.30 -7.67 -1.46
N ILE A 130 -0.23 -8.43 -2.41
CA ILE A 130 -0.17 -8.00 -3.80
C ILE A 130 -0.97 -6.70 -4.01
N ASP A 131 -0.38 -5.75 -4.70
CA ASP A 131 -1.02 -4.47 -5.02
C ASP A 131 -1.82 -4.61 -6.31
N ARG A 132 -3.04 -5.10 -6.18
CA ARG A 132 -3.95 -5.33 -7.31
C ARG A 132 -4.27 -4.05 -8.05
N HIS A 133 -4.46 -2.96 -7.32
CA HIS A 133 -4.83 -1.68 -7.92
C HIS A 133 -3.76 -1.17 -8.87
N TRP A 134 -2.51 -1.17 -8.43
CA TRP A 134 -1.39 -0.74 -9.26
C TRP A 134 -1.19 -1.67 -10.47
N LEU A 135 -1.22 -2.97 -10.25
CA LEU A 135 -1.01 -3.97 -11.31
C LEU A 135 -2.09 -3.86 -12.39
N THR A 136 -3.35 -3.78 -11.98
CA THR A 136 -4.47 -3.63 -12.91
C THR A 136 -4.37 -2.32 -13.70
N ALA A 137 -3.97 -1.23 -13.04
CA ALA A 137 -3.77 0.06 -13.70
C ALA A 137 -2.65 0.03 -14.74
N HIS A 138 -1.71 -0.90 -14.61
CA HIS A 138 -0.58 -1.09 -15.55
C HIS A 138 -0.79 -2.26 -16.52
N GLY A 139 -2.02 -2.74 -16.65
CA GLY A 139 -2.38 -3.77 -17.62
C GLY A 139 -1.96 -5.19 -17.25
N ILE A 140 -1.62 -5.42 -15.98
CA ILE A 140 -1.25 -6.74 -15.49
C ILE A 140 -2.47 -7.41 -14.88
N GLU A 141 -2.85 -8.57 -15.42
CA GLU A 141 -3.96 -9.34 -14.87
C GLU A 141 -3.57 -9.95 -13.51
N VAL A 142 -4.44 -9.75 -12.53
CA VAL A 142 -4.30 -10.34 -11.22
C VAL A 142 -5.49 -11.29 -11.03
N PRO A 143 -5.24 -12.58 -10.76
CA PRO A 143 -6.33 -13.53 -10.52
C PRO A 143 -7.22 -13.07 -9.37
N ALA A 144 -8.51 -13.39 -9.45
CA ALA A 144 -9.44 -13.09 -8.37
C ALA A 144 -9.04 -13.84 -7.09
N PRO A 145 -9.27 -13.25 -5.91
CA PRO A 145 -8.97 -13.90 -4.64
C PRO A 145 -9.82 -15.15 -4.39
#